data_ff6fe217e3731337b8ff707a3a91a02c
#
_entry.id   ff6fe217e3731337b8ff707a3a91a02c
#
_cell.length_a   1.000
_cell.length_b   1.000
_cell.length_c   1.000
_cell.angle_alpha   90.00
_cell.angle_beta   90.00
_cell.angle_gamma   90.00
#
_symmetry.space_group_name_H-M   'P 1'
#
loop_
_entity.id
_entity.type
_entity.pdbx_description
1 polymer ?
#
loop_
_entity_poly.entity_id
_entity_poly.type
_entity_poly.pdbx_seq_one_letter_code
_entity_poly.pdbx_strand_id
1 'polypeptide(L)'
;MSKPPTFAAPKREGSYPDRDLDCQMAIENAFRTVAESAGAAGWTEQEIADALIELAHNHWFALDAKDRMFNETAGVVIRKPKSPPLH
;
A
#
# COMPACT_ATOMS: atom_id res chain seq x y z
N MET A 1 -6.52 16.48 -19.47
CA MET A 1 -6.66 15.77 -18.53
C MET A 1 -5.94 14.54 -18.53
N SER A 2 -5.32 14.22 -17.61
CA SER A 2 -4.57 13.10 -17.61
C SER A 2 -5.30 11.94 -17.16
N LYS A 3 -5.07 10.83 -17.70
CA LYS A 3 -5.73 9.70 -17.29
C LYS A 3 -4.97 9.07 -16.23
N PRO A 4 -5.53 8.43 -15.33
CA PRO A 4 -4.84 7.77 -14.26
C PRO A 4 -4.11 6.59 -14.85
N PRO A 5 -3.09 6.12 -14.24
CA PRO A 5 -2.38 4.99 -14.71
C PRO A 5 -3.28 3.78 -14.72
N THR A 6 -3.11 2.95 -15.70
CA THR A 6 -3.94 1.78 -15.77
C THR A 6 -3.19 0.62 -15.21
N PHE A 7 -3.78 -0.06 -14.28
CA PHE A 7 -3.15 -1.23 -13.71
C PHE A 7 -3.81 -2.48 -14.25
N ALA A 8 -3.05 -3.51 -14.44
CA ALA A 8 -3.60 -4.77 -14.88
C ALA A 8 -4.45 -5.32 -13.77
N ALA A 9 -5.57 -5.88 -14.09
CA ALA A 9 -6.46 -6.46 -13.10
C ALA A 9 -6.07 -7.89 -12.81
N PRO A 10 -6.53 -8.46 -11.70
CA PRO A 10 -6.26 -9.87 -11.44
C PRO A 10 -6.87 -10.72 -12.53
N LYS A 11 -6.32 -11.89 -12.77
CA LYS A 11 -6.81 -12.77 -13.78
C LYS A 11 -8.22 -13.21 -13.50
N ARG A 12 -8.56 -13.37 -12.26
CA ARG A 12 -9.91 -13.73 -11.91
C ARG A 12 -10.16 -13.35 -10.48
N GLU A 13 -11.38 -13.39 -10.05
CA GLU A 13 -11.69 -13.06 -8.68
C GLU A 13 -11.28 -14.15 -7.74
N GLY A 14 -11.03 -13.85 -6.52
CA GLY A 14 -10.64 -14.84 -5.53
C GLY A 14 -9.18 -15.18 -5.62
N SER A 15 -8.77 -16.13 -4.86
CA SER A 15 -7.39 -16.48 -4.84
C SER A 15 -7.01 -17.36 -5.97
N TYR A 16 -5.80 -17.31 -6.40
CA TYR A 16 -5.29 -18.24 -7.40
C TYR A 16 -3.77 -18.25 -7.25
N PRO A 17 -3.11 -19.23 -7.81
CA PRO A 17 -1.68 -19.33 -7.68
C PRO A 17 -1.02 -18.10 -8.28
N ASP A 18 -0.01 -17.61 -7.68
CA ASP A 18 0.74 -16.47 -8.17
C ASP A 18 -0.02 -15.15 -8.18
N ARG A 19 -1.15 -15.08 -7.49
CA ARG A 19 -1.87 -13.83 -7.43
C ARG A 19 -1.00 -12.72 -6.86
N ASP A 20 -0.18 -13.04 -5.88
CA ASP A 20 0.71 -12.08 -5.28
C ASP A 20 1.68 -11.53 -6.29
N LEU A 21 2.24 -12.40 -7.09
CA LEU A 21 3.20 -12.02 -8.08
C LEU A 21 2.54 -11.18 -9.16
N ASP A 22 1.33 -11.52 -9.54
CA ASP A 22 0.58 -10.75 -10.51
C ASP A 22 0.35 -9.33 -9.98
N CYS A 23 0.08 -9.20 -8.71
CA CYS A 23 -0.13 -7.93 -8.10
C CYS A 23 1.14 -7.10 -8.15
N GLN A 24 2.26 -7.70 -7.81
CA GLN A 24 3.52 -7.02 -7.86
C GLN A 24 3.81 -6.52 -9.26
N MET A 25 3.58 -7.36 -10.24
CA MET A 25 3.84 -6.99 -11.61
C MET A 25 2.91 -5.89 -12.08
N ALA A 26 1.67 -5.92 -11.61
CA ALA A 26 0.71 -4.91 -12.00
C ALA A 26 1.11 -3.53 -11.47
N ILE A 27 1.77 -3.48 -10.34
CA ILE A 27 2.15 -2.25 -9.72
C ILE A 27 3.52 -1.76 -10.14
N GLU A 28 4.33 -2.65 -10.62
CA GLU A 28 5.72 -2.35 -10.89
C GLU A 28 5.98 -1.11 -11.75
N ASN A 29 5.24 -0.92 -12.78
CA ASN A 29 5.44 0.24 -13.63
C ASN A 29 5.15 1.54 -12.90
N ALA A 30 4.12 1.58 -12.12
CA ALA A 30 3.78 2.76 -11.37
C ALA A 30 4.86 3.04 -10.33
N PHE A 31 5.35 1.97 -9.70
CA PHE A 31 6.38 2.08 -8.70
C PHE A 31 7.63 2.70 -9.34
N ARG A 32 8.00 2.22 -10.50
CA ARG A 32 9.16 2.69 -11.19
C ARG A 32 8.99 4.15 -11.58
N THR A 33 7.82 4.54 -12.02
CA THR A 33 7.54 5.91 -12.37
C THR A 33 7.68 6.83 -11.16
N VAL A 34 7.19 6.39 -10.03
CA VAL A 34 7.31 7.16 -8.81
C VAL A 34 8.77 7.34 -8.46
N ALA A 35 9.54 6.26 -8.52
CA ALA A 35 10.94 6.31 -8.17
C ALA A 35 11.71 7.23 -9.11
N GLU A 36 11.40 7.16 -10.38
CA GLU A 36 12.08 7.99 -11.36
C GLU A 36 11.73 9.45 -11.18
N SER A 37 10.48 9.73 -10.90
CA SER A 37 10.06 11.10 -10.69
C SER A 37 10.70 11.70 -9.47
N ALA A 38 10.81 10.93 -8.42
CA ALA A 38 11.43 11.40 -7.20
C ALA A 38 12.92 11.64 -7.44
N GLY A 39 13.55 10.76 -8.19
CA GLY A 39 14.96 10.93 -8.53
C GLY A 39 15.19 12.18 -9.32
N ALA A 40 14.29 12.47 -10.25
CA ALA A 40 14.41 13.67 -11.05
C ALA A 40 14.24 14.92 -10.19
N ALA A 41 13.52 14.81 -9.11
CA ALA A 41 13.33 15.94 -8.21
C ALA A 41 14.54 16.14 -7.31
N GLY A 42 15.44 15.19 -7.27
CA GLY A 42 16.68 15.37 -6.49
C GLY A 42 16.90 14.41 -5.35
N TRP A 43 15.96 13.49 -5.12
CA TRP A 43 16.14 12.53 -4.04
C TRP A 43 17.04 11.40 -4.52
N THR A 44 17.84 10.85 -3.62
CA THR A 44 18.71 9.75 -4.02
C THR A 44 17.93 8.46 -4.09
N GLU A 45 18.46 7.51 -4.77
CA GLU A 45 17.81 6.22 -4.89
C GLU A 45 17.60 5.58 -3.53
N GLN A 46 18.55 5.72 -2.65
CA GLN A 46 18.43 5.13 -1.32
C GLN A 46 17.32 5.82 -0.53
N GLU A 47 17.24 7.14 -0.63
CA GLU A 47 16.20 7.86 0.07
C GLU A 47 14.84 7.47 -0.45
N ILE A 48 14.72 7.28 -1.74
CA ILE A 48 13.46 6.90 -2.33
C ILE A 48 13.06 5.51 -1.89
N ALA A 49 13.99 4.59 -1.91
CA ALA A 49 13.69 3.22 -1.50
C ALA A 49 13.26 3.18 -0.05
N ASP A 50 13.96 3.89 0.81
CA ASP A 50 13.63 3.91 2.22
C ASP A 50 12.26 4.52 2.44
N ALA A 51 11.96 5.59 1.72
CA ALA A 51 10.68 6.25 1.86
C ALA A 51 9.54 5.33 1.41
N LEU A 52 9.76 4.62 0.32
CA LEU A 52 8.71 3.74 -0.18
C LEU A 52 8.45 2.57 0.76
N ILE A 53 9.48 2.06 1.39
CA ILE A 53 9.31 1.01 2.37
C ILE A 53 8.52 1.53 3.55
N GLU A 54 8.86 2.72 4.02
CA GLU A 54 8.16 3.28 5.15
C GLU A 54 6.72 3.55 4.82
N LEU A 55 6.45 4.09 3.65
CA LEU A 55 5.09 4.37 3.26
C LEU A 55 4.27 3.09 3.12
N ALA A 56 4.88 2.05 2.58
CA ALA A 56 4.19 0.79 2.44
C ALA A 56 3.90 0.18 3.79
N HIS A 57 4.84 0.26 4.72
CA HIS A 57 4.65 -0.24 6.08
C HIS A 57 3.52 0.50 6.76
N ASN A 58 3.51 1.81 6.67
CA ASN A 58 2.48 2.60 7.29
C ASN A 58 1.12 2.27 6.73
N HIS A 59 1.06 2.06 5.45
CA HIS A 59 -0.19 1.71 4.81
C HIS A 59 -0.66 0.33 5.31
N TRP A 60 0.25 -0.61 5.39
CA TRP A 60 -0.05 -1.94 5.86
C TRP A 60 -0.59 -1.92 7.28
N PHE A 61 0.06 -1.15 8.15
CA PHE A 61 -0.39 -1.05 9.53
C PHE A 61 -1.74 -0.36 9.61
N ALA A 62 -1.99 0.61 8.77
CA ALA A 62 -3.28 1.28 8.76
C ALA A 62 -4.39 0.33 8.36
N LEU A 63 -4.12 -0.54 7.40
CA LEU A 63 -5.11 -1.51 6.98
C LEU A 63 -5.37 -2.53 8.07
N ASP A 64 -4.32 -2.95 8.74
CA ASP A 64 -4.44 -3.92 9.80
C ASP A 64 -5.25 -3.33 10.96
N ALA A 65 -4.99 -2.10 11.30
CA ALA A 65 -5.70 -1.44 12.37
C ALA A 65 -7.17 -1.28 12.00
N LYS A 66 -7.46 -0.97 10.76
CA LYS A 66 -8.79 -0.81 10.32
C LYS A 66 -9.54 -2.11 10.41
N ASP A 67 -8.94 -3.19 10.01
CA ASP A 67 -9.53 -4.48 10.11
C ASP A 67 -9.83 -4.83 11.53
N ARG A 68 -8.95 -4.61 12.43
CA ARG A 68 -9.16 -4.92 13.79
C ARG A 68 -10.27 -4.10 14.35
N MET A 69 -10.32 -2.84 14.07
CA MET A 69 -11.33 -2.01 14.56
C MET A 69 -12.66 -2.46 14.05
N PHE A 70 -12.76 -2.79 12.80
CA PHE A 70 -13.97 -3.23 12.21
C PHE A 70 -14.45 -4.50 12.89
N ASN A 71 -13.61 -5.43 13.11
CA ASN A 71 -13.95 -6.68 13.77
C ASN A 71 -14.40 -6.46 15.18
N GLU A 72 -13.75 -5.63 15.90
CA GLU A 72 -14.12 -5.38 17.26
C GLU A 72 -15.43 -4.67 17.35
N THR A 73 -15.66 -3.74 16.48
CA THR A 73 -16.89 -3.03 16.48
C THR A 73 -18.02 -3.95 16.19
N ALA A 74 -17.81 -4.83 15.28
CA ALA A 74 -18.85 -5.76 14.98
C ALA A 74 -19.10 -6.59 16.20
N GLY A 75 -18.14 -6.78 16.99
CA GLY A 75 -18.29 -7.58 18.14
C GLY A 75 -18.95 -6.86 19.20
N VAL A 76 -18.56 -5.80 19.55
CA VAL A 76 -19.15 -5.12 20.52
C VAL A 76 -18.68 -4.02 21.08
N VAL A 77 -18.11 -3.93 21.97
CA VAL A 77 -17.74 -2.91 22.58
C VAL A 77 -16.70 -2.31 22.14
N ILE A 78 -16.65 -1.26 22.04
CA ILE A 78 -15.65 -0.56 21.70
C ILE A 78 -14.85 0.03 22.63
N ARG A 79 -13.79 -0.13 22.79
CA ARG A 79 -13.00 0.46 23.64
C ARG A 79 -12.21 1.34 22.84
N LYS A 80 -12.07 2.43 23.03
CA LYS A 80 -11.31 3.33 22.41
C LYS A 80 -9.94 2.92 22.29
N PRO A 81 -9.41 2.74 21.29
CA PRO A 81 -8.07 2.28 21.16
C PRO A 81 -7.16 3.37 21.47
N LYS A 82 -6.09 3.04 22.00
CA LYS A 82 -5.20 3.92 22.32
C LYS A 82 -4.58 4.20 21.11
N SER A 83 -4.48 5.17 20.62
CA SER A 83 -3.98 5.44 19.45
C SER A 83 -2.61 5.39 19.32
N PRO A 84 -2.12 4.86 18.49
CA PRO A 84 -0.77 4.74 18.33
C PRO A 84 -0.44 5.81 17.55
N PRO A 85 0.43 6.18 17.65
CA PRO A 85 0.81 7.31 17.04
C PRO A 85 1.23 7.01 15.79
N LEU A 86 1.38 7.07 15.22
CA LEU A 86 1.76 6.95 14.19
C LEU A 86 2.48 7.53 13.63
N HIS A 87 2.77 7.68 13.45
CA HIS A 87 3.35 8.33 13.01
C HIS A 87 3.82 8.32 12.76
#